data_b9fbb7d4cea54367eeb2f4b3a462b45e
#
_entry.id   b9fbb7d4cea54367eeb2f4b3a462b45e
#
_cell.length_a   1.000
_cell.length_b   1.000
_cell.length_c   1.000
_cell.angle_alpha   90.00
_cell.angle_beta   90.00
_cell.angle_gamma   90.00
#
_symmetry.space_group_name_H-M   'P 1'
#
loop_
_entity.id
_entity.type
_entity.pdbx_description
1 polymer ?
#
loop_
_entity_poly.entity_id
_entity_poly.type
_entity_poly.pdbx_seq_one_letter_code
_entity_poly.pdbx_strand_id
1 'polypeptide(L)'
;MSPLLDLSLRVLAAAFVGAVIGYEREIRAKGAGMRTHVLVALGSALFMIVSQFGFDGAPRFDAARVAAGVVGGLGFLGGGIIMKTKNHVSGLTTAAGLWVTGSLGLALGCGMYALSGICLVLVLVCLEVLNSSSIKLGDKEINAVFSSPDQEAIKEALTNLGRRVKDYSISKQENGYKLEAVLHVPKKEYGVNLINTLSSIPGVQLESFD
;
A
#
# COMPACT_ATOMS: atom_id res chain seq x y z
N MET A 1 26.10 23.67 21.10
CA MET A 1 26.36 22.49 20.23
C MET A 1 27.02 23.00 18.97
N SER A 2 28.04 22.35 18.42
CA SER A 2 28.60 22.79 17.14
C SER A 2 27.56 22.68 16.03
N PRO A 3 27.50 23.61 15.04
CA PRO A 3 26.53 23.51 13.94
C PRO A 3 26.59 22.18 13.21
N LEU A 4 27.77 21.62 13.02
CA LEU A 4 27.95 20.33 12.38
C LEU A 4 27.29 19.18 13.17
N LEU A 5 27.40 19.22 14.51
CA LEU A 5 26.78 18.20 15.36
C LEU A 5 25.26 18.24 15.28
N ASP A 6 24.67 19.45 15.26
CA ASP A 6 23.22 19.61 15.10
C ASP A 6 22.73 19.05 13.76
N LEU A 7 23.38 19.43 12.65
CA LEU A 7 23.03 18.91 11.32
C LEU A 7 23.18 17.40 11.21
N SER A 8 24.25 16.85 11.81
CA SER A 8 24.47 15.40 11.85
C SER A 8 23.35 14.68 12.62
N LEU A 9 22.91 15.23 13.75
CA LEU A 9 21.80 14.67 14.52
C LEU A 9 20.49 14.68 13.75
N ARG A 10 20.20 15.71 12.95
CA ARG A 10 19.02 15.77 12.09
C ARG A 10 19.01 14.64 11.08
N VAL A 11 20.15 14.40 10.43
CA VAL A 11 20.33 13.33 9.43
C VAL A 11 20.19 11.95 10.07
N LEU A 12 20.83 11.74 11.24
CA LEU A 12 20.72 10.47 11.97
C LEU A 12 19.30 10.21 12.46
N ALA A 13 18.61 11.23 12.96
CA ALA A 13 17.21 11.11 13.36
C ALA A 13 16.31 10.75 12.16
N ALA A 14 16.56 11.32 10.98
CA ALA A 14 15.83 10.98 9.75
C ALA A 14 16.10 9.54 9.33
N ALA A 15 17.36 9.07 9.38
CA ALA A 15 17.69 7.69 9.12
C ALA A 15 16.96 6.74 10.06
N PHE A 16 16.95 7.06 11.36
CA PHE A 16 16.26 6.27 12.38
C PHE A 16 14.75 6.17 12.11
N VAL A 17 14.09 7.30 11.86
CA VAL A 17 12.65 7.33 11.55
C VAL A 17 12.34 6.51 10.28
N GLY A 18 13.14 6.66 9.23
CA GLY A 18 13.02 5.87 8.02
C GLY A 18 13.22 4.37 8.27
N ALA A 19 14.17 4.01 9.13
CA ALA A 19 14.43 2.61 9.50
C ALA A 19 13.25 2.00 10.27
N VAL A 20 12.67 2.72 11.23
CA VAL A 20 11.54 2.25 12.05
C VAL A 20 10.30 1.99 11.17
N ILE A 21 9.93 2.95 10.31
CA ILE A 21 8.79 2.77 9.40
C ILE A 21 9.09 1.65 8.41
N GLY A 22 10.28 1.66 7.80
CA GLY A 22 10.67 0.68 6.80
C GLY A 22 10.77 -0.74 7.36
N TYR A 23 11.19 -0.91 8.61
CA TYR A 23 11.22 -2.20 9.31
C TYR A 23 9.81 -2.79 9.48
N GLU A 24 8.84 -1.97 9.92
CA GLU A 24 7.42 -2.38 9.97
C GLU A 24 6.92 -2.86 8.60
N ARG A 25 7.27 -2.11 7.55
CA ARG A 25 6.86 -2.45 6.17
C ARG A 25 7.51 -3.72 5.66
N GLU A 26 8.78 -3.94 5.99
CA GLU A 26 9.55 -5.12 5.56
C GLU A 26 9.05 -6.41 6.24
N ILE A 27 8.80 -6.39 7.56
CA ILE A 27 8.21 -7.54 8.28
C ILE A 27 6.86 -7.94 7.66
N ARG A 28 6.10 -6.98 7.16
CA ARG A 28 4.78 -7.22 6.56
C ARG A 28 4.83 -7.52 5.06
N ALA A 29 6.01 -7.75 4.49
CA ALA A 29 6.21 -8.03 3.07
C ALA A 29 5.55 -7.01 2.14
N LYS A 30 5.66 -5.70 2.46
CA LYS A 30 5.14 -4.61 1.61
C LYS A 30 6.20 -4.17 0.59
N GLY A 31 5.76 -3.58 -0.53
CA GLY A 31 6.59 -3.28 -1.69
C GLY A 31 7.78 -2.34 -1.47
N ALA A 32 7.77 -1.49 -0.42
CA ALA A 32 8.90 -0.66 0.00
C ALA A 32 9.27 -1.00 1.44
N GLY A 33 10.50 -1.51 1.65
CA GLY A 33 11.03 -1.91 2.94
C GLY A 33 11.98 -0.87 3.55
N MET A 34 12.84 -1.32 4.48
CA MET A 34 13.71 -0.48 5.28
C MET A 34 14.65 0.39 4.43
N ARG A 35 15.31 -0.18 3.43
CA ARG A 35 16.26 0.55 2.57
C ARG A 35 15.59 1.75 1.90
N THR A 36 14.41 1.56 1.35
CA THR A 36 13.68 2.60 0.63
C THR A 36 13.27 3.73 1.55
N HIS A 37 12.69 3.41 2.73
CA HIS A 37 12.26 4.42 3.70
C HIS A 37 13.43 5.20 4.29
N VAL A 38 14.56 4.54 4.61
CA VAL A 38 15.78 5.21 5.08
C VAL A 38 16.30 6.20 4.04
N LEU A 39 16.42 5.79 2.77
CA LEU A 39 16.91 6.66 1.71
C LEU A 39 15.99 7.85 1.46
N VAL A 40 14.67 7.65 1.49
CA VAL A 40 13.69 8.72 1.33
C VAL A 40 13.77 9.73 2.50
N ALA A 41 13.84 9.25 3.74
CA ALA A 41 13.96 10.11 4.91
C ALA A 41 15.28 10.91 4.92
N LEU A 42 16.41 10.23 4.65
CA LEU A 42 17.73 10.84 4.53
C LEU A 42 17.79 11.90 3.45
N GLY A 43 17.33 11.56 2.24
CA GLY A 43 17.33 12.47 1.11
C GLY A 43 16.48 13.72 1.40
N SER A 44 15.28 13.53 1.96
CA SER A 44 14.40 14.64 2.32
C SER A 44 15.01 15.55 3.39
N ALA A 45 15.63 14.96 4.44
CA ALA A 45 16.29 15.74 5.48
C ALA A 45 17.49 16.52 4.92
N LEU A 46 18.30 15.90 4.06
CA LEU A 46 19.44 16.54 3.43
C LEU A 46 19.02 17.69 2.50
N PHE A 47 17.99 17.49 1.67
CA PHE A 47 17.45 18.54 0.83
C PHE A 47 16.96 19.74 1.67
N MET A 48 16.31 19.45 2.81
CA MET A 48 15.85 20.55 3.70
C MET A 48 17.00 21.29 4.37
N ILE A 49 18.04 20.58 4.81
CA ILE A 49 19.26 21.17 5.36
C ILE A 49 19.95 22.05 4.31
N VAL A 50 20.15 21.54 3.09
CA VAL A 50 20.73 22.32 1.98
C VAL A 50 19.86 23.52 1.68
N SER A 51 18.54 23.37 1.71
CA SER A 51 17.61 24.48 1.51
C SER A 51 17.76 25.57 2.56
N GLN A 52 17.96 25.24 3.83
CA GLN A 52 18.09 26.22 4.91
C GLN A 52 19.47 26.87 4.99
N PHE A 53 20.52 26.13 4.73
CA PHE A 53 21.89 26.55 5.02
C PHE A 53 22.81 26.66 3.81
N GLY A 54 22.41 26.04 2.66
CA GLY A 54 23.27 25.98 1.48
C GLY A 54 23.29 27.26 0.63
N PHE A 55 22.32 28.15 0.82
CA PHE A 55 22.13 29.36 0.01
C PHE A 55 22.11 30.63 0.86
N ASP A 56 22.73 30.57 2.03
CA ASP A 56 22.80 31.74 2.95
C ASP A 56 23.44 32.93 2.24
N GLY A 57 22.78 34.12 2.38
CA GLY A 57 23.20 35.33 1.70
C GLY A 57 22.72 35.50 0.24
N ALA A 58 22.03 34.54 -0.37
CA ALA A 58 21.48 34.71 -1.70
C ALA A 58 20.25 35.64 -1.69
N PRO A 59 20.19 36.68 -2.57
CA PRO A 59 19.01 37.53 -2.66
C PRO A 59 17.77 36.73 -3.13
N ARG A 60 16.64 36.92 -2.43
CA ARG A 60 15.35 36.25 -2.70
C ARG A 60 15.37 34.71 -2.50
N PHE A 61 16.11 34.26 -1.51
CA PHE A 61 16.11 32.87 -1.12
C PHE A 61 14.78 32.45 -0.46
N ASP A 62 14.23 31.33 -0.89
CA ASP A 62 13.01 30.73 -0.36
C ASP A 62 13.22 29.23 -0.10
N ALA A 63 13.39 28.87 1.17
CA ALA A 63 13.61 27.49 1.59
C ALA A 63 12.41 26.56 1.26
N ALA A 64 11.19 27.09 1.15
CA ALA A 64 10.01 26.31 0.84
C ALA A 64 10.02 25.75 -0.58
N ARG A 65 10.75 26.34 -1.51
CA ARG A 65 10.83 25.88 -2.91
C ARG A 65 11.46 24.50 -3.02
N VAL A 66 12.52 24.22 -2.27
CA VAL A 66 13.17 22.89 -2.27
C VAL A 66 12.25 21.86 -1.61
N ALA A 67 11.62 22.23 -0.48
CA ALA A 67 10.63 21.37 0.17
C ALA A 67 9.48 21.01 -0.79
N ALA A 68 8.94 22.00 -1.51
CA ALA A 68 7.90 21.75 -2.53
C ALA A 68 8.39 20.80 -3.63
N GLY A 69 9.66 20.93 -4.08
CA GLY A 69 10.29 20.01 -5.03
C GLY A 69 10.37 18.58 -4.52
N VAL A 70 10.73 18.38 -3.24
CA VAL A 70 10.75 17.05 -2.60
C VAL A 70 9.37 16.44 -2.59
N VAL A 71 8.34 17.20 -2.19
CA VAL A 71 6.94 16.73 -2.16
C VAL A 71 6.47 16.29 -3.54
N GLY A 72 6.78 17.07 -4.59
CA GLY A 72 6.48 16.71 -5.98
C GLY A 72 7.24 15.45 -6.44
N GLY A 73 8.53 15.34 -6.14
CA GLY A 73 9.36 14.18 -6.45
C GLY A 73 8.89 12.89 -5.77
N LEU A 74 8.42 12.98 -4.52
CA LEU A 74 7.81 11.86 -3.81
C LEU A 74 6.50 11.40 -4.47
N GLY A 75 5.75 12.32 -5.09
CA GLY A 75 4.57 11.99 -5.90
C GLY A 75 4.92 11.09 -7.09
N PHE A 76 6.05 11.35 -7.76
CA PHE A 76 6.56 10.51 -8.85
C PHE A 76 6.93 9.09 -8.36
N LEU A 77 7.69 8.99 -7.26
CA LEU A 77 8.04 7.69 -6.66
C LEU A 77 6.80 6.92 -6.21
N GLY A 78 5.86 7.60 -5.56
CA GLY A 78 4.59 7.01 -5.14
C GLY A 78 3.76 6.50 -6.32
N GLY A 79 3.67 7.28 -7.40
CA GLY A 79 3.00 6.89 -8.62
C GLY A 79 3.63 5.65 -9.27
N GLY A 80 4.96 5.53 -9.25
CA GLY A 80 5.69 4.37 -9.76
C GLY A 80 5.46 3.06 -9.00
N ILE A 81 4.95 3.13 -7.76
CA ILE A 81 4.67 1.95 -6.93
C ILE A 81 3.21 1.49 -7.08
N ILE A 82 2.31 2.39 -7.49
CA ILE A 82 0.90 2.06 -7.66
C ILE A 82 0.72 1.25 -8.93
N MET A 83 0.30 0.00 -8.78
CA MET A 83 0.04 -0.91 -9.90
C MET A 83 -1.45 -1.20 -9.99
N LYS A 84 -1.99 -1.05 -11.20
CA LYS A 84 -3.39 -1.38 -11.52
C LYS A 84 -3.41 -2.62 -12.41
N THR A 85 -4.02 -3.68 -11.93
CA THR A 85 -4.44 -4.83 -12.72
C THR A 85 -5.94 -4.71 -13.04
N LYS A 86 -6.50 -5.60 -13.86
CA LYS A 86 -7.90 -5.49 -14.31
C LYS A 86 -8.90 -5.20 -13.17
N ASN A 87 -8.74 -5.87 -12.02
CA ASN A 87 -9.69 -5.80 -10.91
C ASN A 87 -9.08 -5.37 -9.57
N HIS A 88 -7.80 -5.00 -9.53
CA HIS A 88 -7.12 -4.67 -8.28
C HIS A 88 -6.14 -3.52 -8.44
N VAL A 89 -6.12 -2.63 -7.44
CA VAL A 89 -5.11 -1.58 -7.32
C VAL A 89 -4.25 -1.86 -6.10
N SER A 90 -2.95 -2.03 -6.29
CA SER A 90 -1.98 -2.27 -5.23
C SER A 90 -1.01 -1.11 -5.08
N GLY A 91 -0.30 -1.05 -3.95
CA GLY A 91 0.73 -0.05 -3.71
C GLY A 91 0.27 1.27 -3.09
N LEU A 92 -1.04 1.55 -2.98
CA LEU A 92 -1.57 2.82 -2.45
C LEU A 92 -1.02 3.15 -1.04
N THR A 93 -1.10 2.21 -0.11
CA THR A 93 -0.59 2.40 1.26
C THR A 93 0.93 2.55 1.29
N THR A 94 1.65 1.84 0.40
CA THR A 94 3.09 1.96 0.27
C THR A 94 3.49 3.34 -0.25
N ALA A 95 2.80 3.85 -1.27
CA ALA A 95 3.01 5.19 -1.80
C ALA A 95 2.76 6.28 -0.74
N ALA A 96 1.65 6.18 0.00
CA ALA A 96 1.34 7.06 1.12
C ALA A 96 2.40 6.98 2.24
N GLY A 97 2.89 5.78 2.56
CA GLY A 97 3.96 5.57 3.54
C GLY A 97 5.26 6.26 3.16
N LEU A 98 5.68 6.17 1.90
CA LEU A 98 6.88 6.88 1.41
C LEU A 98 6.69 8.40 1.45
N TRP A 99 5.51 8.89 1.09
CA TRP A 99 5.20 10.32 1.14
C TRP A 99 5.28 10.88 2.55
N VAL A 100 4.72 10.18 3.54
CA VAL A 100 4.81 10.53 4.96
C VAL A 100 6.26 10.42 5.47
N THR A 101 7.00 9.40 5.06
CA THR A 101 8.42 9.24 5.44
C THR A 101 9.27 10.43 4.95
N GLY A 102 9.03 10.89 3.73
CA GLY A 102 9.70 12.06 3.20
C GLY A 102 9.32 13.35 3.95
N SER A 103 8.05 13.50 4.33
CA SER A 103 7.59 14.63 5.15
C SER A 103 8.25 14.65 6.53
N LEU A 104 8.43 13.50 7.16
CA LEU A 104 9.17 13.37 8.43
C LEU A 104 10.65 13.72 8.24
N GLY A 105 11.25 13.30 7.12
CA GLY A 105 12.60 13.70 6.75
C GLY A 105 12.75 15.22 6.62
N LEU A 106 11.84 15.89 5.91
CA LEU A 106 11.82 17.36 5.81
C LEU A 106 11.70 18.02 7.18
N ALA A 107 10.79 17.54 8.03
CA ALA A 107 10.58 18.09 9.38
C ALA A 107 11.82 17.93 10.26
N LEU A 108 12.50 16.77 10.20
CA LEU A 108 13.75 16.54 10.92
C LEU A 108 14.89 17.40 10.37
N GLY A 109 14.96 17.59 9.05
CA GLY A 109 15.87 18.56 8.44
C GLY A 109 15.68 19.99 8.95
N CYS A 110 14.43 20.39 9.26
CA CYS A 110 14.12 21.64 9.94
C CYS A 110 14.44 21.64 11.44
N GLY A 111 14.82 20.51 12.04
CA GLY A 111 15.04 20.40 13.49
C GLY A 111 13.76 20.22 14.31
N MET A 112 12.63 19.86 13.69
CA MET A 112 11.32 19.64 14.35
C MET A 112 11.23 18.24 14.99
N TYR A 113 12.13 17.91 15.91
CA TYR A 113 12.25 16.58 16.49
C TYR A 113 10.98 16.11 17.21
N ALA A 114 10.41 16.96 18.08
CA ALA A 114 9.24 16.61 18.87
C ALA A 114 8.03 16.33 17.97
N LEU A 115 7.77 17.19 16.97
CA LEU A 115 6.69 16.98 16.01
C LEU A 115 6.89 15.69 15.21
N SER A 116 8.10 15.46 14.73
CA SER A 116 8.43 14.24 13.97
C SER A 116 8.27 12.98 14.81
N GLY A 117 8.62 13.03 16.10
CA GLY A 117 8.40 11.92 17.03
C GLY A 117 6.92 11.59 17.24
N ILE A 118 6.09 12.61 17.45
CA ILE A 118 4.64 12.44 17.57
C ILE A 118 4.06 11.87 16.28
N CYS A 119 4.42 12.44 15.13
CA CYS A 119 3.93 11.94 13.83
C CYS A 119 4.40 10.51 13.55
N LEU A 120 5.64 10.13 13.91
CA LEU A 120 6.10 8.75 13.78
C LEU A 120 5.21 7.79 14.55
N VAL A 121 4.88 8.09 15.81
CA VAL A 121 4.00 7.25 16.63
C VAL A 121 2.62 7.14 15.97
N LEU A 122 2.04 8.24 15.52
CA LEU A 122 0.73 8.23 14.83
C LEU A 122 0.76 7.38 13.55
N VAL A 123 1.83 7.48 12.77
CA VAL A 123 2.01 6.66 11.54
C VAL A 123 2.07 5.17 11.88
N LEU A 124 2.87 4.79 12.88
CA LEU A 124 2.98 3.39 13.31
C LEU A 124 1.65 2.86 13.84
N VAL A 125 0.94 3.64 14.65
CA VAL A 125 -0.41 3.29 15.13
C VAL A 125 -1.37 3.12 13.95
N CYS A 126 -1.36 4.01 12.99
CA CYS A 126 -2.20 3.92 11.80
C CYS A 126 -1.91 2.66 10.99
N LEU A 127 -0.63 2.36 10.74
CA LEU A 127 -0.21 1.18 9.99
C LEU A 127 -0.54 -0.14 10.72
N GLU A 128 -0.45 -0.15 12.06
CA GLU A 128 -0.71 -1.33 12.90
C GLU A 128 -2.22 -1.54 13.11
N VAL A 129 -2.93 -0.53 13.61
CA VAL A 129 -4.35 -0.63 13.98
C VAL A 129 -5.23 -0.93 12.76
N LEU A 130 -5.02 -0.23 11.65
CA LEU A 130 -5.81 -0.45 10.44
C LEU A 130 -5.47 -1.77 9.73
N ASN A 131 -4.33 -2.37 10.04
CA ASN A 131 -3.96 -3.69 9.51
C ASN A 131 -4.36 -4.84 10.44
N SER A 132 -4.73 -4.54 11.69
CA SER A 132 -5.15 -5.57 12.66
C SER A 132 -6.41 -6.28 12.19
N SER A 133 -6.41 -7.62 12.31
CA SER A 133 -7.54 -8.48 11.96
C SER A 133 -8.84 -8.13 12.69
N SER A 134 -8.76 -7.37 13.78
CA SER A 134 -9.92 -6.95 14.56
C SER A 134 -10.76 -5.84 13.88
N ILE A 135 -10.14 -5.06 12.98
CA ILE A 135 -10.85 -4.03 12.20
C ILE A 135 -10.87 -4.47 10.73
N LYS A 136 -11.51 -5.61 10.48
CA LYS A 136 -11.80 -6.07 9.11
C LYS A 136 -13.01 -5.32 8.57
N LEU A 137 -12.81 -4.04 8.25
CA LEU A 137 -13.78 -3.23 7.54
C LEU A 137 -13.73 -3.59 6.05
N GLY A 138 -14.83 -4.06 5.54
CA GLY A 138 -15.06 -4.32 4.12
C GLY A 138 -15.00 -5.80 3.70
N ASP A 139 -15.63 -6.07 2.58
CA ASP A 139 -15.65 -7.36 1.89
C ASP A 139 -14.39 -7.50 1.03
N LYS A 140 -13.94 -8.73 0.80
CA LYS A 140 -12.89 -9.04 -0.16
C LYS A 140 -13.53 -9.39 -1.50
N GLU A 141 -13.06 -8.81 -2.57
CA GLU A 141 -13.40 -9.24 -3.92
C GLU A 141 -12.49 -10.40 -4.31
N ILE A 142 -13.08 -11.47 -4.79
CA ILE A 142 -12.41 -12.70 -5.19
C ILE A 142 -12.83 -13.03 -6.61
N ASN A 143 -11.87 -13.33 -7.46
CA ASN A 143 -12.13 -13.86 -8.78
C ASN A 143 -12.19 -15.39 -8.68
N ALA A 144 -13.35 -15.99 -8.90
CA ALA A 144 -13.52 -17.41 -8.97
C ALA A 144 -13.80 -17.83 -10.40
N VAL A 145 -13.13 -18.88 -10.84
CA VAL A 145 -13.25 -19.42 -12.19
C VAL A 145 -13.81 -20.84 -12.09
N PHE A 146 -14.95 -21.05 -12.73
CA PHE A 146 -15.61 -22.35 -12.78
C PHE A 146 -15.70 -22.83 -14.23
N SER A 147 -15.60 -24.14 -14.42
CA SER A 147 -15.83 -24.78 -15.70
C SER A 147 -16.88 -25.88 -15.61
N SER A 148 -17.63 -26.08 -16.67
CA SER A 148 -18.58 -27.19 -16.81
C SER A 148 -18.80 -27.53 -18.28
N PRO A 149 -18.99 -28.80 -18.63
CA PRO A 149 -19.43 -29.19 -19.96
C PRO A 149 -20.88 -28.74 -20.26
N ASP A 150 -21.68 -28.49 -19.22
CA ASP A 150 -23.10 -28.14 -19.34
C ASP A 150 -23.34 -26.67 -19.02
N GLN A 151 -24.04 -25.98 -19.93
CA GLN A 151 -24.41 -24.55 -19.76
C GLN A 151 -25.43 -24.32 -18.62
N GLU A 152 -26.33 -25.29 -18.40
CA GLU A 152 -27.34 -25.17 -17.33
C GLU A 152 -26.67 -25.25 -15.95
N ALA A 153 -25.65 -26.10 -15.78
CA ALA A 153 -24.87 -26.15 -14.54
C ALA A 153 -24.16 -24.83 -14.23
N ILE A 154 -23.67 -24.11 -15.24
CA ILE A 154 -23.08 -22.78 -15.08
C ILE A 154 -24.12 -21.76 -14.60
N LYS A 155 -25.33 -21.79 -15.14
CA LYS A 155 -26.43 -20.90 -14.72
C LYS A 155 -26.90 -21.22 -13.30
N GLU A 156 -26.98 -22.50 -12.95
CA GLU A 156 -27.33 -22.94 -11.61
C GLU A 156 -26.25 -22.53 -10.59
N ALA A 157 -24.98 -22.67 -10.94
CA ALA A 157 -23.86 -22.18 -10.12
C ALA A 157 -23.96 -20.68 -9.89
N LEU A 158 -24.26 -19.88 -10.92
CA LEU A 158 -24.44 -18.44 -10.80
C LEU A 158 -25.63 -18.09 -9.86
N THR A 159 -26.73 -18.87 -9.95
CA THR A 159 -27.90 -18.71 -9.08
C THR A 159 -27.57 -19.06 -7.63
N ASN A 160 -26.80 -20.13 -7.39
CA ASN A 160 -26.35 -20.55 -6.06
C ASN A 160 -25.38 -19.54 -5.42
N LEU A 161 -24.51 -18.90 -6.20
CA LEU A 161 -23.64 -17.81 -5.75
C LEU A 161 -24.45 -16.55 -5.38
N GLY A 162 -25.56 -16.30 -6.04
CA GLY A 162 -26.57 -15.30 -5.70
C GLY A 162 -26.00 -13.90 -5.52
N ARG A 163 -26.34 -13.24 -4.39
CA ARG A 163 -25.95 -11.85 -4.07
C ARG A 163 -24.44 -11.64 -3.87
N ARG A 164 -23.66 -12.73 -3.82
CA ARG A 164 -22.19 -12.63 -3.71
C ARG A 164 -21.56 -12.24 -5.04
N VAL A 165 -22.23 -12.42 -6.16
CA VAL A 165 -21.73 -12.08 -7.48
C VAL A 165 -21.89 -10.60 -7.73
N LYS A 166 -20.76 -9.89 -7.93
CA LYS A 166 -20.70 -8.48 -8.31
C LYS A 166 -20.68 -8.30 -9.81
N ASP A 167 -19.91 -9.15 -10.48
CA ASP A 167 -19.73 -9.15 -11.94
C ASP A 167 -19.41 -10.57 -12.39
N TYR A 168 -19.77 -10.90 -13.62
CA TYR A 168 -19.46 -12.21 -14.19
C TYR A 168 -19.30 -12.16 -15.70
N SER A 169 -18.55 -13.10 -16.24
CA SER A 169 -18.48 -13.37 -17.67
C SER A 169 -18.59 -14.87 -17.92
N ILE A 170 -19.34 -15.24 -18.97
CA ILE A 170 -19.44 -16.62 -19.42
C ILE A 170 -18.84 -16.70 -20.81
N SER A 171 -17.87 -17.58 -20.98
CA SER A 171 -17.24 -17.87 -22.28
C SER A 171 -17.40 -19.34 -22.65
N LYS A 172 -17.63 -19.58 -23.96
CA LYS A 172 -17.65 -20.94 -24.49
C LYS A 172 -16.23 -21.35 -24.86
N GLN A 173 -15.80 -22.52 -24.41
CA GLN A 173 -14.53 -23.16 -24.74
C GLN A 173 -14.76 -24.43 -25.57
N GLU A 174 -13.70 -25.03 -26.11
CA GLU A 174 -13.77 -26.26 -26.91
C GLU A 174 -14.43 -27.43 -26.16
N ASN A 175 -14.21 -27.50 -24.83
CA ASN A 175 -14.71 -28.62 -23.98
C ASN A 175 -15.83 -28.17 -23.01
N GLY A 176 -16.56 -27.10 -23.29
CA GLY A 176 -17.65 -26.66 -22.41
C GLY A 176 -17.76 -25.15 -22.22
N TYR A 177 -18.16 -24.75 -21.04
CA TYR A 177 -18.40 -23.36 -20.66
C TYR A 177 -17.54 -22.99 -19.45
N LYS A 178 -17.02 -21.75 -19.46
CA LYS A 178 -16.22 -21.15 -18.39
C LYS A 178 -16.97 -19.96 -17.83
N LEU A 179 -17.15 -19.94 -16.51
CA LEU A 179 -17.68 -18.81 -15.75
C LEU A 179 -16.54 -18.16 -14.97
N GLU A 180 -16.27 -16.90 -15.26
CA GLU A 180 -15.42 -16.06 -14.43
C GLU A 180 -16.33 -15.15 -13.63
N ALA A 181 -16.32 -15.26 -12.30
CA ALA A 181 -17.18 -14.50 -11.42
C ALA A 181 -16.36 -13.70 -10.39
N VAL A 182 -16.67 -12.43 -10.24
CA VAL A 182 -16.14 -11.57 -9.17
C VAL A 182 -17.09 -11.67 -7.99
N LEU A 183 -16.63 -12.29 -6.90
CA LEU A 183 -17.44 -12.52 -5.71
C LEU A 183 -17.10 -11.54 -4.60
N HIS A 184 -18.13 -11.00 -3.96
CA HIS A 184 -18.04 -10.20 -2.74
C HIS A 184 -18.15 -11.15 -1.54
N VAL A 185 -17.04 -11.33 -0.82
CA VAL A 185 -16.99 -12.26 0.32
C VAL A 185 -16.55 -11.51 1.58
N PRO A 186 -17.35 -11.57 2.66
CA PRO A 186 -16.95 -11.03 3.94
C PRO A 186 -15.61 -11.60 4.39
N LYS A 187 -14.69 -10.75 4.84
CA LYS A 187 -13.35 -11.20 5.28
C LYS A 187 -13.38 -12.28 6.35
N LYS A 188 -14.48 -12.39 7.09
CA LYS A 188 -14.69 -13.44 8.11
C LYS A 188 -14.89 -14.83 7.48
N GLU A 189 -15.42 -14.91 6.27
CA GLU A 189 -15.71 -16.16 5.54
C GLU A 189 -14.53 -16.58 4.64
N TYR A 190 -13.54 -15.70 4.47
CA TYR A 190 -12.37 -15.99 3.65
C TYR A 190 -11.46 -17.01 4.33
N GLY A 191 -11.25 -18.15 3.69
CA GLY A 191 -10.41 -19.23 4.17
C GLY A 191 -10.83 -20.60 3.61
N VAL A 192 -10.40 -21.66 4.25
CA VAL A 192 -10.67 -23.06 3.84
C VAL A 192 -12.17 -23.34 3.69
N ASN A 193 -13.00 -22.76 4.52
CA ASN A 193 -14.46 -22.92 4.45
C ASN A 193 -15.05 -22.36 3.15
N LEU A 194 -14.50 -21.26 2.64
CA LEU A 194 -14.94 -20.67 1.38
C LEU A 194 -14.59 -21.58 0.20
N ILE A 195 -13.36 -22.11 0.17
CA ILE A 195 -12.92 -23.05 -0.87
C ILE A 195 -13.85 -24.26 -0.89
N ASN A 196 -14.12 -24.85 0.26
CA ASN A 196 -15.03 -26.00 0.38
C ASN A 196 -16.43 -25.65 -0.13
N THR A 197 -16.94 -24.46 0.19
CA THR A 197 -18.24 -24.00 -0.27
C THR A 197 -18.27 -23.79 -1.79
N LEU A 198 -17.24 -23.18 -2.38
CA LEU A 198 -17.15 -22.98 -3.82
C LEU A 198 -16.94 -24.28 -4.59
N SER A 199 -16.16 -25.21 -4.04
CA SER A 199 -15.92 -26.54 -4.65
C SER A 199 -17.10 -27.49 -4.51
N SER A 200 -18.04 -27.22 -3.60
CA SER A 200 -19.23 -28.05 -3.38
C SER A 200 -20.42 -27.69 -4.29
N ILE A 201 -20.28 -26.69 -5.17
CA ILE A 201 -21.33 -26.31 -6.11
C ILE A 201 -21.52 -27.46 -7.13
N PRO A 202 -22.73 -28.01 -7.23
CA PRO A 202 -22.95 -29.17 -8.09
C PRO A 202 -22.81 -28.81 -9.57
N GLY A 203 -22.28 -29.74 -10.37
CA GLY A 203 -22.21 -29.64 -11.84
C GLY A 203 -21.11 -28.71 -12.38
N VAL A 204 -20.32 -28.04 -11.53
CA VAL A 204 -19.21 -27.19 -11.94
C VAL A 204 -17.91 -27.55 -11.21
N GLN A 205 -16.79 -27.34 -11.86
CA GLN A 205 -15.47 -27.56 -11.31
C GLN A 205 -14.81 -26.19 -11.07
N LEU A 206 -14.32 -25.94 -9.85
CA LEU A 206 -13.54 -24.75 -9.52
C LEU A 206 -12.12 -24.91 -10.08
N GLU A 207 -11.73 -24.07 -11.03
CA GLU A 207 -10.39 -24.12 -11.66
C GLU A 207 -9.38 -23.28 -10.89
N SER A 208 -9.78 -22.06 -10.51
CA SER A 208 -8.91 -21.13 -9.75
C SER A 208 -9.74 -20.14 -8.96
N PHE A 209 -9.15 -19.58 -7.90
CA PHE A 209 -9.68 -18.44 -7.21
C PHE A 209 -8.53 -17.57 -6.68
N ASP A 210 -8.73 -16.22 -6.69
CA ASP A 210 -7.72 -15.23 -6.32
C ASP A 210 -8.31 -14.13 -5.45
#